data_3826d72be266ec24d3c50bb9977a8089
#
_entry.id   3826d72be266ec24d3c50bb9977a8089
#
_cell.length_a   1.000
_cell.length_b   1.000
_cell.length_c   1.000
_cell.angle_alpha   90.00
_cell.angle_beta   90.00
_cell.angle_gamma   90.00
#
_symmetry.space_group_name_H-M   'P 1'
#
loop_
_entity.id
_entity.type
_entity.pdbx_description
1 polymer ?
#
loop_
_entity_poly.entity_id
_entity_poly.type
_entity_poly.pdbx_seq_one_letter_code
_entity_poly.pdbx_strand_id
1 'polypeptide(L)'
;MKKPLLAALATLVITGAGMAPAAAATATESAAATKAAAPSIKAVDFAGTVSLSNCSGSVVRFPNSADSDPALVMTNGHCLETGFPDPGEVIVNQSSSRTFGLLNSSATRVGTLRASKVVYSTMTDTDVTLYQLTTTYAQIKSTYGISALTLQDTHPVAGTAITVVSGYWKRTYACSIDGFVYRLKEGDWTWKDSVRYTSACQTIGGTSGSPVIDNATGKVVAVNNTGNEDGERCTENNPCEVDANGTVTVRQGINYAEETYNIPACFTTGNKLDLTLSGCTLPKP
;
A
#
# COMPACT_ATOMS: atom_id res chain seq x y z
N MET A 1 -36.54 -37.49 -40.64
CA MET A 1 -37.16 -37.71 -41.98
C MET A 1 -36.59 -36.70 -42.95
N LYS A 2 -35.97 -37.24 -44.00
CA LYS A 2 -35.73 -36.62 -45.32
C LYS A 2 -34.84 -35.39 -45.48
N LYS A 3 -33.61 -35.70 -45.91
CA LYS A 3 -32.85 -34.90 -46.88
C LYS A 3 -33.58 -34.89 -48.25
N PRO A 4 -33.24 -33.97 -49.15
CA PRO A 4 -32.30 -34.32 -50.22
C PRO A 4 -31.31 -33.26 -50.61
N LEU A 5 -30.21 -33.73 -51.11
CA LEU A 5 -29.24 -33.45 -52.13
C LEU A 5 -29.77 -32.83 -53.43
N LEU A 6 -28.89 -32.12 -54.12
CA LEU A 6 -28.51 -32.16 -55.55
C LEU A 6 -27.87 -30.81 -55.95
N ALA A 7 -26.85 -30.61 -56.71
CA ALA A 7 -25.96 -31.33 -57.55
C ALA A 7 -25.29 -30.25 -58.44
N ALA A 8 -24.08 -30.52 -58.79
CA ALA A 8 -23.12 -29.76 -59.57
C ALA A 8 -23.59 -29.27 -60.95
N LEU A 9 -22.87 -28.22 -61.45
CA LEU A 9 -22.46 -28.23 -62.87
C LEU A 9 -21.15 -27.41 -63.05
N ALA A 10 -20.19 -28.09 -63.65
CA ALA A 10 -18.91 -27.51 -64.11
C ALA A 10 -19.09 -26.93 -65.49
N THR A 11 -18.38 -25.83 -65.78
CA THR A 11 -18.06 -25.43 -67.17
C THR A 11 -16.64 -24.93 -67.25
N LEU A 12 -15.87 -25.63 -68.05
CA LEU A 12 -14.50 -25.41 -68.45
C LEU A 12 -14.51 -24.52 -69.68
N VAL A 13 -13.72 -23.46 -69.77
CA VAL A 13 -13.30 -22.82 -70.99
C VAL A 13 -11.84 -22.41 -70.90
N ILE A 14 -11.13 -22.78 -71.93
CA ILE A 14 -9.68 -22.74 -72.12
C ILE A 14 -9.27 -21.49 -72.93
N THR A 15 -7.98 -21.10 -72.75
CA THR A 15 -7.04 -20.39 -73.60
C THR A 15 -6.92 -18.88 -73.49
N GLY A 16 -5.66 -18.50 -73.32
CA GLY A 16 -5.15 -17.16 -73.59
C GLY A 16 -3.75 -16.96 -73.02
N ALA A 17 -2.70 -17.37 -73.71
CA ALA A 17 -1.32 -17.10 -73.33
C ALA A 17 -1.02 -15.60 -73.57
N GLY A 18 -0.61 -14.90 -72.54
CA GLY A 18 -0.08 -13.53 -72.61
C GLY A 18 1.13 -13.42 -71.69
N MET A 19 2.31 -13.35 -72.34
CA MET A 19 3.56 -13.03 -71.60
C MET A 19 3.51 -11.57 -71.15
N ALA A 20 3.68 -11.30 -69.88
CA ALA A 20 3.93 -10.00 -69.30
C ALA A 20 5.18 -10.03 -68.40
N PRO A 21 5.95 -8.94 -68.35
CA PRO A 21 7.31 -8.95 -67.81
C PRO A 21 7.35 -9.05 -66.27
N ALA A 22 8.41 -9.71 -65.76
CA ALA A 22 8.71 -9.85 -64.36
C ALA A 22 8.91 -8.49 -63.66
N ALA A 23 7.98 -8.12 -62.82
CA ALA A 23 8.18 -7.03 -61.84
C ALA A 23 8.90 -7.59 -60.63
N ALA A 24 10.08 -7.04 -60.35
CA ALA A 24 10.82 -7.35 -59.15
C ALA A 24 10.01 -6.92 -57.93
N ALA A 25 9.53 -7.88 -57.12
CA ALA A 25 8.93 -7.62 -55.82
C ALA A 25 10.04 -7.27 -54.84
N THR A 26 10.10 -6.01 -54.45
CA THR A 26 10.88 -5.57 -53.27
C THR A 26 10.20 -6.15 -52.04
N ALA A 27 10.85 -7.10 -51.38
CA ALA A 27 10.43 -7.61 -50.09
C ALA A 27 10.58 -6.47 -49.04
N THR A 28 9.47 -5.88 -48.66
CA THR A 28 9.39 -5.02 -47.48
C THR A 28 9.48 -5.93 -46.26
N GLU A 29 10.65 -5.95 -45.62
CA GLU A 29 10.87 -6.58 -44.30
C GLU A 29 10.00 -5.85 -43.30
N SER A 30 8.88 -6.47 -42.93
CA SER A 30 8.04 -6.01 -41.83
C SER A 30 8.81 -6.22 -40.53
N ALA A 31 9.43 -5.16 -40.02
CA ALA A 31 9.97 -5.18 -38.66
C ALA A 31 8.83 -5.46 -37.67
N ALA A 32 8.74 -6.69 -37.22
CA ALA A 32 7.88 -7.04 -36.11
C ALA A 32 8.36 -6.28 -34.87
N ALA A 33 7.64 -5.23 -34.48
CA ALA A 33 7.86 -4.52 -33.24
C ALA A 33 7.65 -5.54 -32.10
N THR A 34 8.73 -5.95 -31.48
CA THR A 34 8.70 -6.74 -30.24
C THR A 34 8.03 -5.87 -29.19
N LYS A 35 6.76 -6.14 -28.91
CA LYS A 35 6.02 -5.55 -27.81
C LYS A 35 6.77 -5.93 -26.53
N ALA A 36 7.47 -4.95 -25.93
CA ALA A 36 8.11 -5.15 -24.64
C ALA A 36 7.06 -5.73 -23.67
N ALA A 37 7.35 -6.88 -23.08
CA ALA A 37 6.48 -7.46 -22.09
C ALA A 37 6.33 -6.45 -20.96
N ALA A 38 5.08 -6.11 -20.59
CA ALA A 38 4.83 -5.29 -19.42
C ALA A 38 5.52 -5.95 -18.21
N PRO A 39 6.19 -5.17 -17.34
CA PRO A 39 6.83 -5.74 -16.17
C PRO A 39 5.79 -6.54 -15.39
N SER A 40 6.10 -7.80 -15.09
CA SER A 40 5.23 -8.65 -14.27
C SER A 40 5.18 -8.05 -12.88
N ILE A 41 4.03 -7.50 -12.49
CA ILE A 41 3.83 -7.00 -11.13
C ILE A 41 3.91 -8.21 -10.21
N LYS A 42 4.83 -8.14 -9.24
CA LYS A 42 4.95 -9.19 -8.23
C LYS A 42 3.67 -9.24 -7.41
N ALA A 43 3.08 -10.41 -7.25
CA ALA A 43 1.94 -10.59 -6.36
C ALA A 43 2.28 -10.07 -4.95
N VAL A 44 1.33 -9.37 -4.32
CA VAL A 44 1.49 -8.89 -2.94
C VAL A 44 1.66 -10.08 -2.01
N ASP A 45 2.71 -10.06 -1.20
CA ASP A 45 3.06 -11.10 -0.24
C ASP A 45 3.45 -10.48 1.12
N PHE A 46 3.94 -11.30 2.06
CA PHE A 46 4.30 -10.83 3.40
C PHE A 46 5.75 -10.32 3.54
N ALA A 47 6.57 -10.38 2.48
CA ALA A 47 7.95 -9.95 2.57
C ALA A 47 8.06 -8.46 2.92
N GLY A 48 8.75 -8.16 4.02
CA GLY A 48 8.88 -6.78 4.54
C GLY A 48 7.80 -6.37 5.53
N THR A 49 6.73 -7.17 5.73
CA THR A 49 5.85 -6.93 6.87
C THR A 49 6.48 -7.40 8.18
N VAL A 50 6.05 -6.80 9.26
CA VAL A 50 6.49 -7.18 10.60
C VAL A 50 5.31 -7.44 11.53
N SER A 51 5.50 -8.38 12.48
CA SER A 51 4.57 -8.58 13.58
C SER A 51 5.06 -7.84 14.82
N LEU A 52 4.16 -7.14 15.49
CA LEU A 52 4.33 -6.53 16.80
C LEU A 52 3.61 -7.39 17.84
N SER A 53 3.72 -7.05 19.12
CA SER A 53 3.00 -7.75 20.21
C SER A 53 1.50 -7.43 20.24
N ASN A 54 1.10 -6.29 19.67
CA ASN A 54 -0.28 -5.76 19.71
C ASN A 54 -0.82 -5.39 18.32
N CYS A 55 0.02 -5.28 17.30
CA CYS A 55 -0.29 -4.74 15.98
C CYS A 55 0.52 -5.42 14.87
N SER A 56 0.27 -5.00 13.67
CA SER A 56 1.08 -5.24 12.47
C SER A 56 1.96 -4.03 12.15
N GLY A 57 2.90 -4.19 11.25
CA GLY A 57 3.72 -3.11 10.69
C GLY A 57 4.46 -3.54 9.44
N SER A 58 5.32 -2.68 8.95
CA SER A 58 6.16 -2.97 7.79
C SER A 58 7.49 -2.24 7.83
N VAL A 59 8.52 -2.85 7.27
CA VAL A 59 9.77 -2.17 6.95
C VAL A 59 9.51 -1.31 5.72
N VAL A 60 9.63 -0.01 5.87
CA VAL A 60 9.32 0.97 4.82
C VAL A 60 10.54 1.80 4.44
N ARG A 61 10.54 2.30 3.21
CA ARG A 61 11.51 3.28 2.72
C ARG A 61 10.83 4.33 1.87
N PHE A 62 11.45 5.50 1.78
CA PHE A 62 11.06 6.55 0.86
C PHE A 62 11.66 6.31 -0.53
N PRO A 63 11.11 6.89 -1.61
CA PRO A 63 11.67 6.75 -2.96
C PRO A 63 13.15 7.13 -3.07
N ASN A 64 13.61 8.08 -2.24
CA ASN A 64 14.98 8.62 -2.22
C ASN A 64 15.87 8.03 -1.10
N SER A 65 15.39 7.06 -0.30
CA SER A 65 16.20 6.41 0.73
C SER A 65 17.36 5.63 0.10
N ALA A 66 18.57 5.80 0.63
CA ALA A 66 19.74 5.00 0.26
C ALA A 66 19.72 3.64 1.00
N ASP A 67 20.35 2.62 0.42
CA ASP A 67 20.47 1.31 1.08
C ASP A 67 21.31 1.33 2.37
N SER A 68 22.21 2.32 2.49
CA SER A 68 23.00 2.59 3.69
C SER A 68 22.25 3.34 4.79
N ASP A 69 21.07 3.86 4.51
CA ASP A 69 20.29 4.58 5.52
C ASP A 69 19.77 3.64 6.60
N PRO A 70 19.65 4.09 7.87
CA PRO A 70 18.94 3.34 8.89
C PRO A 70 17.52 3.01 8.40
N ALA A 71 17.15 1.73 8.47
CA ALA A 71 15.83 1.31 8.02
C ALA A 71 14.74 1.81 8.96
N LEU A 72 13.52 1.94 8.42
CA LEU A 72 12.35 2.39 9.16
C LEU A 72 11.32 1.26 9.27
N VAL A 73 10.62 1.19 10.40
CA VAL A 73 9.40 0.42 10.56
C VAL A 73 8.24 1.38 10.77
N MET A 74 7.17 1.20 9.99
CA MET A 74 5.92 1.93 10.11
C MET A 74 4.85 1.06 10.77
N THR A 75 4.07 1.66 11.66
CA THR A 75 2.84 1.13 12.26
C THR A 75 1.93 2.31 12.63
N ASN A 76 0.81 2.09 13.35
CA ASN A 76 -0.02 3.19 13.83
C ASN A 76 0.52 3.87 15.10
N GLY A 77 0.03 5.07 15.38
CA GLY A 77 0.25 5.80 16.62
C GLY A 77 -0.33 5.05 17.82
N HIS A 78 -1.57 4.56 17.71
CA HIS A 78 -2.19 3.76 18.77
C HIS A 78 -1.50 2.41 19.03
N CYS A 79 -0.56 2.01 18.17
CA CYS A 79 0.26 0.82 18.36
C CYS A 79 1.53 1.07 19.21
N LEU A 80 1.76 2.32 19.65
CA LEU A 80 2.96 2.67 20.43
C LEU A 80 3.03 1.86 21.72
N GLU A 81 4.25 1.40 22.10
CA GLU A 81 4.43 0.56 23.28
C GLU A 81 4.21 1.28 24.61
N THR A 82 4.27 2.60 24.61
CA THR A 82 4.09 3.45 25.80
C THR A 82 2.65 3.92 26.02
N GLY A 83 1.74 3.55 25.12
CA GLY A 83 0.33 3.97 25.13
C GLY A 83 -0.01 4.86 23.96
N PHE A 84 -1.29 5.19 23.83
CA PHE A 84 -1.78 6.06 22.77
C PHE A 84 -1.27 7.48 22.97
N PRO A 85 -0.72 8.13 21.93
CA PRO A 85 -0.51 9.58 21.98
C PRO A 85 -1.82 10.32 22.26
N ASP A 86 -1.78 11.30 23.15
CA ASP A 86 -2.94 12.14 23.46
C ASP A 86 -3.39 12.96 22.24
N PRO A 87 -4.66 13.40 22.18
CA PRO A 87 -5.11 14.35 21.18
C PRO A 87 -4.25 15.63 21.22
N GLY A 88 -3.65 15.96 20.06
CA GLY A 88 -2.69 17.07 19.93
C GLY A 88 -1.22 16.69 20.23
N GLU A 89 -0.96 15.49 20.73
CA GLU A 89 0.41 15.06 21.03
C GLU A 89 1.14 14.61 19.76
N VAL A 90 2.39 15.07 19.63
CA VAL A 90 3.35 14.63 18.60
C VAL A 90 4.66 14.26 19.26
N ILE A 91 5.03 12.99 19.17
CA ILE A 91 6.25 12.44 19.75
C ILE A 91 7.32 12.39 18.68
N VAL A 92 8.49 12.96 18.95
CA VAL A 92 9.65 12.97 18.04
C VAL A 92 10.93 12.55 18.75
N ASN A 93 11.77 11.77 18.07
CA ASN A 93 13.09 11.37 18.54
C ASN A 93 13.14 10.76 19.96
N GLN A 94 12.08 10.05 20.35
CA GLN A 94 12.01 9.35 21.63
C GLN A 94 12.79 8.02 21.57
N SER A 95 13.63 7.74 22.55
CA SER A 95 14.36 6.46 22.62
C SER A 95 13.39 5.27 22.66
N SER A 96 13.68 4.23 21.89
CA SER A 96 12.92 2.97 21.89
C SER A 96 13.85 1.79 21.62
N SER A 97 13.59 0.68 22.28
CA SER A 97 14.26 -0.61 22.02
C SER A 97 13.27 -1.67 21.56
N ARG A 98 12.10 -1.25 21.08
CA ARG A 98 11.04 -2.15 20.59
C ARG A 98 11.58 -3.13 19.57
N THR A 99 11.03 -4.34 19.58
CA THR A 99 11.40 -5.39 18.63
C THR A 99 10.25 -5.75 17.71
N PHE A 100 10.61 -6.15 16.48
CA PHE A 100 9.67 -6.46 15.41
C PHE A 100 10.02 -7.81 14.79
N GLY A 101 9.05 -8.71 14.65
CA GLY A 101 9.22 -9.98 13.98
C GLY A 101 9.15 -9.82 12.46
N LEU A 102 10.28 -9.88 11.74
CA LEU A 102 10.34 -9.76 10.29
C LEU A 102 9.82 -11.02 9.61
N LEU A 103 8.91 -10.84 8.64
CA LEU A 103 8.32 -11.94 7.87
C LEU A 103 8.89 -12.02 6.45
N ASN A 104 9.02 -13.24 5.95
CA ASN A 104 9.28 -13.51 4.53
C ASN A 104 7.98 -13.58 3.73
N SER A 105 8.06 -13.83 2.42
CA SER A 105 6.90 -13.91 1.52
C SER A 105 5.83 -14.94 1.94
N SER A 106 6.22 -16.00 2.65
CA SER A 106 5.34 -17.06 3.15
C SER A 106 4.83 -16.81 4.57
N ALA A 107 4.90 -15.58 5.08
CA ALA A 107 4.53 -15.20 6.45
C ALA A 107 5.33 -15.94 7.55
N THR A 108 6.47 -16.51 7.22
CA THR A 108 7.37 -17.11 8.21
C THR A 108 8.24 -16.01 8.83
N ARG A 109 8.31 -15.98 10.17
CA ARG A 109 9.24 -15.08 10.86
C ARG A 109 10.68 -15.55 10.63
N VAL A 110 11.50 -14.70 10.02
CA VAL A 110 12.88 -15.01 9.65
C VAL A 110 13.91 -14.26 10.51
N GLY A 111 13.46 -13.26 11.28
CA GLY A 111 14.35 -12.49 12.13
C GLY A 111 13.64 -11.57 13.09
N THR A 112 14.41 -10.90 13.92
CA THR A 112 13.96 -9.85 14.83
C THR A 112 14.72 -8.58 14.52
N LEU A 113 14.00 -7.51 14.19
CA LEU A 113 14.53 -6.16 14.04
C LEU A 113 14.36 -5.40 15.35
N ARG A 114 15.23 -4.44 15.64
CA ARG A 114 15.19 -3.63 16.85
C ARG A 114 15.20 -2.15 16.51
N ALA A 115 14.32 -1.40 17.16
CA ALA A 115 14.34 0.06 17.13
C ALA A 115 15.55 0.63 17.86
N SER A 116 15.99 1.80 17.42
CA SER A 116 16.87 2.70 18.17
C SER A 116 16.07 3.87 18.76
N LYS A 117 14.99 4.27 18.08
CA LYS A 117 14.09 5.36 18.52
C LYS A 117 12.77 5.34 17.78
N VAL A 118 11.75 5.96 18.36
CA VAL A 118 10.61 6.53 17.66
C VAL A 118 11.09 7.80 16.97
N VAL A 119 11.03 7.84 15.65
CA VAL A 119 11.36 9.06 14.88
C VAL A 119 10.21 10.03 14.94
N TYR A 120 9.00 9.51 14.77
CA TYR A 120 7.75 10.27 14.73
C TYR A 120 6.60 9.38 15.18
N SER A 121 5.71 9.89 16.01
CA SER A 121 4.45 9.24 16.37
C SER A 121 3.38 10.26 16.71
N THR A 122 2.15 10.02 16.28
CA THR A 122 0.98 10.84 16.64
C THR A 122 -0.31 10.08 16.34
N MET A 123 -1.39 10.49 16.98
CA MET A 123 -2.78 10.20 16.62
C MET A 123 -3.56 11.47 16.26
N THR A 124 -2.87 12.59 16.04
CA THR A 124 -3.47 13.88 15.66
C THR A 124 -3.43 14.04 14.14
N ASP A 125 -4.57 14.30 13.51
CA ASP A 125 -4.74 14.47 12.06
C ASP A 125 -4.34 13.26 11.20
N THR A 126 -3.59 12.30 11.73
CA THR A 126 -3.21 10.98 11.20
C THR A 126 -2.91 10.03 12.34
N ASP A 127 -2.81 8.75 12.09
CA ASP A 127 -2.49 7.73 13.10
C ASP A 127 -1.29 6.91 12.62
N VAL A 128 -0.07 7.37 12.91
CA VAL A 128 1.15 6.76 12.42
C VAL A 128 2.29 6.83 13.42
N THR A 129 3.09 5.77 13.46
CA THR A 129 4.40 5.71 14.14
C THR A 129 5.47 5.24 13.18
N LEU A 130 6.60 5.93 13.16
CA LEU A 130 7.82 5.56 12.45
C LEU A 130 8.93 5.29 13.45
N TYR A 131 9.45 4.08 13.46
CA TYR A 131 10.63 3.68 14.23
C TYR A 131 11.86 3.67 13.33
N GLN A 132 12.96 4.26 13.77
CA GLN A 132 14.28 4.01 13.17
C GLN A 132 14.86 2.72 13.76
N LEU A 133 15.38 1.87 12.90
CA LEU A 133 16.03 0.62 13.30
C LEU A 133 17.52 0.82 13.60
N THR A 134 18.09 -0.14 14.34
CA THR A 134 19.56 -0.25 14.54
C THR A 134 20.29 -0.79 13.33
N THR A 135 19.56 -1.27 12.32
CA THR A 135 20.05 -1.87 11.06
C THR A 135 19.71 -0.99 9.86
N THR A 136 20.54 -1.07 8.82
CA THR A 136 20.29 -0.42 7.52
C THR A 136 19.46 -1.30 6.59
N TYR A 137 18.92 -0.73 5.51
CA TYR A 137 18.23 -1.51 4.46
C TYR A 137 19.15 -2.55 3.83
N ALA A 138 20.43 -2.18 3.57
CA ALA A 138 21.43 -3.11 3.02
C ALA A 138 21.67 -4.31 3.95
N GLN A 139 21.75 -4.09 5.26
CA GLN A 139 21.92 -5.16 6.24
C GLN A 139 20.71 -6.10 6.28
N ILE A 140 19.48 -5.55 6.26
CA ILE A 140 18.26 -6.38 6.20
C ILE A 140 18.26 -7.21 4.92
N LYS A 141 18.58 -6.59 3.78
CA LYS A 141 18.63 -7.28 2.49
C LYS A 141 19.69 -8.39 2.45
N SER A 142 20.90 -8.12 2.95
CA SER A 142 21.99 -9.11 2.96
C SER A 142 21.73 -10.27 3.92
N THR A 143 21.11 -10.00 5.07
CA THR A 143 20.89 -11.01 6.11
C THR A 143 19.67 -11.89 5.82
N TYR A 144 18.58 -11.30 5.33
CA TYR A 144 17.28 -11.97 5.21
C TYR A 144 16.78 -12.11 3.77
N GLY A 145 17.45 -11.51 2.79
CA GLY A 145 16.98 -11.45 1.40
C GLY A 145 15.76 -10.55 1.19
N ILE A 146 15.35 -9.79 2.20
CA ILE A 146 14.10 -8.99 2.21
C ILE A 146 14.43 -7.53 1.90
N SER A 147 13.66 -6.94 1.00
CA SER A 147 13.67 -5.50 0.70
C SER A 147 12.55 -4.78 1.46
N ALA A 148 12.79 -3.54 1.86
CA ALA A 148 11.77 -2.67 2.40
C ALA A 148 10.68 -2.37 1.36
N LEU A 149 9.44 -2.12 1.80
CA LEU A 149 8.35 -1.64 0.99
C LEU A 149 8.53 -0.14 0.74
N THR A 150 8.31 0.32 -0.49
CA THR A 150 8.44 1.74 -0.82
C THR A 150 7.11 2.45 -0.55
N LEU A 151 7.14 3.54 0.21
CA LEU A 151 5.97 4.43 0.34
C LEU A 151 5.72 5.15 -0.98
N GLN A 152 4.45 5.26 -1.36
CA GLN A 152 4.03 6.15 -2.43
C GLN A 152 4.10 7.59 -1.92
N ASP A 153 4.58 8.50 -2.75
CA ASP A 153 4.75 9.94 -2.45
C ASP A 153 3.71 10.83 -3.15
N THR A 154 2.66 10.21 -3.67
CA THR A 154 1.51 10.87 -4.29
C THR A 154 0.23 10.34 -3.69
N HIS A 155 -0.79 11.21 -3.58
CA HIS A 155 -2.10 10.83 -3.09
C HIS A 155 -2.66 9.66 -3.91
N PRO A 156 -3.15 8.58 -3.29
CA PRO A 156 -3.77 7.47 -4.02
C PRO A 156 -5.11 7.89 -4.65
N VAL A 157 -5.67 7.03 -5.49
CA VAL A 157 -6.89 7.34 -6.25
C VAL A 157 -8.01 6.38 -5.84
N ALA A 158 -9.24 6.88 -5.72
CA ALA A 158 -10.41 6.03 -5.50
C ALA A 158 -10.54 4.99 -6.62
N GLY A 159 -10.95 3.77 -6.29
CA GLY A 159 -11.00 2.63 -7.20
C GLY A 159 -9.70 1.81 -7.27
N THR A 160 -8.59 2.30 -6.69
CA THR A 160 -7.33 1.55 -6.63
C THR A 160 -7.55 0.21 -5.90
N ALA A 161 -7.21 -0.89 -6.58
CA ALA A 161 -7.21 -2.23 -5.98
C ALA A 161 -6.04 -2.35 -5.01
N ILE A 162 -6.34 -2.71 -3.76
CA ILE A 162 -5.37 -2.76 -2.66
C ILE A 162 -5.38 -4.10 -1.95
N THR A 163 -4.29 -4.38 -1.24
CA THR A 163 -4.18 -5.49 -0.31
C THR A 163 -3.61 -4.99 1.02
N VAL A 164 -4.35 -5.22 2.10
CA VAL A 164 -3.88 -5.02 3.48
C VAL A 164 -3.15 -6.28 3.92
N VAL A 165 -1.89 -6.16 4.38
CA VAL A 165 -1.04 -7.31 4.73
C VAL A 165 -0.76 -7.33 6.22
N SER A 166 -1.53 -8.10 6.99
CA SER A 166 -1.36 -8.20 8.44
C SER A 166 -0.23 -9.14 8.82
N GLY A 167 0.83 -8.57 9.38
CA GLY A 167 1.94 -9.35 9.94
C GLY A 167 1.57 -10.06 11.25
N TYR A 168 0.65 -9.49 12.04
CA TYR A 168 0.17 -10.08 13.29
C TYR A 168 -0.61 -11.37 13.04
N TRP A 169 -1.67 -11.30 12.18
CA TRP A 169 -2.52 -12.43 11.85
C TRP A 169 -1.95 -13.32 10.74
N LYS A 170 -0.89 -12.88 10.04
CA LYS A 170 -0.36 -13.55 8.83
C LYS A 170 -1.46 -13.79 7.80
N ARG A 171 -2.25 -12.75 7.58
CA ARG A 171 -3.44 -12.76 6.72
C ARG A 171 -3.47 -11.51 5.84
N THR A 172 -3.98 -11.67 4.64
CA THR A 172 -4.20 -10.57 3.70
C THR A 172 -5.69 -10.29 3.53
N TYR A 173 -6.02 -9.02 3.24
CA TYR A 173 -7.38 -8.58 2.92
C TYR A 173 -7.31 -7.79 1.62
N ALA A 174 -8.03 -8.25 0.60
CA ALA A 174 -8.04 -7.64 -0.72
C ALA A 174 -9.37 -6.91 -0.96
N CYS A 175 -9.28 -5.64 -1.36
CA CYS A 175 -10.41 -4.79 -1.66
C CYS A 175 -9.99 -3.62 -2.56
N SER A 176 -10.74 -2.53 -2.56
CA SER A 176 -10.38 -1.28 -3.23
C SER A 176 -10.57 -0.09 -2.31
N ILE A 177 -9.90 1.01 -2.63
CA ILE A 177 -10.17 2.32 -2.05
C ILE A 177 -11.54 2.75 -2.55
N ASP A 178 -12.50 2.95 -1.63
CA ASP A 178 -13.84 3.46 -1.96
C ASP A 178 -13.83 4.98 -2.09
N GLY A 179 -13.07 5.67 -1.24
CA GLY A 179 -12.95 7.12 -1.23
C GLY A 179 -12.10 7.62 -0.08
N PHE A 180 -12.18 8.93 0.15
CA PHE A 180 -11.42 9.63 1.17
C PHE A 180 -12.34 10.40 2.10
N VAL A 181 -12.03 10.39 3.38
CA VAL A 181 -12.87 10.96 4.44
C VAL A 181 -12.31 12.30 4.88
N TYR A 182 -13.10 13.38 4.75
CA TYR A 182 -12.66 14.71 5.15
C TYR A 182 -12.16 14.76 6.59
N ARG A 183 -12.94 14.15 7.53
CA ARG A 183 -12.55 13.89 8.91
C ARG A 183 -13.08 12.53 9.33
N LEU A 184 -12.23 11.68 9.89
CA LEU A 184 -12.62 10.45 10.56
C LEU A 184 -12.45 10.67 12.07
N LYS A 185 -13.54 10.56 12.82
CA LYS A 185 -13.55 10.78 14.27
C LYS A 185 -13.78 9.45 15.00
N GLU A 186 -12.93 9.18 16.00
CA GLU A 186 -13.05 8.02 16.88
C GLU A 186 -12.65 8.41 18.31
N GLY A 187 -13.57 8.29 19.27
CA GLY A 187 -13.34 8.78 20.63
C GLY A 187 -12.92 10.25 20.66
N ASP A 188 -11.77 10.52 21.22
CA ASP A 188 -11.19 11.86 21.36
C ASP A 188 -10.32 12.27 20.17
N TRP A 189 -10.01 11.34 19.25
CA TRP A 189 -9.14 11.60 18.11
C TRP A 189 -9.93 11.93 16.83
N THR A 190 -9.26 12.66 15.95
CA THR A 190 -9.79 13.01 14.64
C THR A 190 -8.66 12.99 13.62
N TRP A 191 -8.85 12.22 12.56
CA TRP A 191 -7.90 12.09 11.46
C TRP A 191 -8.43 12.77 10.21
N LYS A 192 -7.55 13.13 9.31
CA LYS A 192 -7.85 13.87 8.09
C LYS A 192 -7.53 13.03 6.87
N ASP A 193 -8.36 13.13 5.85
CA ASP A 193 -8.10 12.50 4.55
C ASP A 193 -7.92 10.98 4.63
N SER A 194 -8.60 10.34 5.60
CA SER A 194 -8.47 8.91 5.80
C SER A 194 -9.03 8.12 4.63
N VAL A 195 -8.35 7.07 4.22
CA VAL A 195 -8.80 6.13 3.19
C VAL A 195 -9.97 5.31 3.71
N ARG A 196 -11.11 5.36 3.02
CA ARG A 196 -12.21 4.43 3.23
C ARG A 196 -12.08 3.24 2.30
N TYR A 197 -12.20 2.03 2.84
CA TYR A 197 -12.23 0.80 2.04
C TYR A 197 -13.63 0.48 1.52
N THR A 198 -13.69 -0.28 0.43
CA THR A 198 -14.91 -1.02 0.10
C THR A 198 -15.16 -2.10 1.17
N SER A 199 -16.42 -2.52 1.30
CA SER A 199 -16.84 -3.52 2.31
C SER A 199 -16.18 -4.90 2.18
N ALA A 200 -15.40 -5.14 1.13
CA ALA A 200 -14.64 -6.37 0.96
C ALA A 200 -13.44 -6.51 1.93
N CYS A 201 -12.88 -5.38 2.42
CA CYS A 201 -11.85 -5.41 3.46
C CYS A 201 -12.50 -5.48 4.86
N GLN A 202 -12.61 -6.69 5.39
CA GLN A 202 -13.08 -6.94 6.74
C GLN A 202 -11.87 -7.11 7.65
N THR A 203 -11.15 -6.02 7.91
CA THR A 203 -10.02 -6.02 8.84
C THR A 203 -10.51 -6.10 10.29
N ILE A 204 -9.69 -6.59 11.21
CA ILE A 204 -10.05 -6.87 12.60
C ILE A 204 -8.98 -6.36 13.53
N GLY A 205 -9.23 -6.29 14.84
CA GLY A 205 -8.24 -5.93 15.85
C GLY A 205 -6.92 -6.68 15.65
N GLY A 206 -5.77 -5.99 15.77
CA GLY A 206 -4.43 -6.53 15.47
C GLY A 206 -3.98 -6.36 14.01
N THR A 207 -4.88 -6.01 13.08
CA THR A 207 -4.50 -5.59 11.72
C THR A 207 -3.99 -4.15 11.68
N SER A 208 -4.20 -3.38 12.72
CA SER A 208 -3.66 -2.03 12.90
C SER A 208 -2.16 -1.98 12.56
N GLY A 209 -1.74 -0.97 11.81
CA GLY A 209 -0.36 -0.80 11.36
C GLY A 209 0.03 -1.64 10.15
N SER A 210 -0.86 -2.47 9.61
CA SER A 210 -0.61 -3.23 8.36
C SER A 210 -0.37 -2.27 7.20
N PRO A 211 0.62 -2.52 6.33
CA PRO A 211 0.76 -1.77 5.09
C PRO A 211 -0.43 -2.05 4.19
N VAL A 212 -0.96 -0.99 3.58
CA VAL A 212 -1.95 -1.03 2.50
C VAL A 212 -1.20 -0.88 1.19
N ILE A 213 -1.19 -1.94 0.39
CA ILE A 213 -0.36 -2.02 -0.82
C ILE A 213 -1.24 -1.87 -2.05
N ASP A 214 -0.90 -0.93 -2.93
CA ASP A 214 -1.46 -0.83 -4.27
C ASP A 214 -1.03 -2.05 -5.10
N ASN A 215 -1.98 -2.84 -5.55
CA ASN A 215 -1.73 -4.08 -6.29
C ASN A 215 -1.09 -3.84 -7.67
N ALA A 216 -1.24 -2.64 -8.23
CA ALA A 216 -0.66 -2.30 -9.54
C ALA A 216 0.81 -1.89 -9.44
N THR A 217 1.21 -1.23 -8.35
CA THR A 217 2.56 -0.66 -8.22
C THR A 217 3.43 -1.40 -7.19
N GLY A 218 2.83 -2.15 -6.27
CA GLY A 218 3.49 -2.76 -5.12
C GLY A 218 3.95 -1.74 -4.05
N LYS A 219 3.54 -0.47 -4.17
CA LYS A 219 3.88 0.57 -3.20
C LYS A 219 2.87 0.60 -2.05
N VAL A 220 3.32 1.04 -0.89
CA VAL A 220 2.45 1.30 0.25
C VAL A 220 1.78 2.65 0.04
N VAL A 221 0.46 2.69 0.08
CA VAL A 221 -0.37 3.89 -0.13
C VAL A 221 -1.03 4.39 1.15
N ALA A 222 -1.15 3.51 2.16
CA ALA A 222 -1.73 3.85 3.45
C ALA A 222 -1.26 2.86 4.53
N VAL A 223 -1.55 3.16 5.79
CA VAL A 223 -1.42 2.27 6.94
C VAL A 223 -2.81 1.95 7.50
N ASN A 224 -3.15 0.66 7.61
CA ASN A 224 -4.46 0.22 8.11
C ASN A 224 -4.67 0.71 9.54
N ASN A 225 -5.81 1.30 9.82
CA ASN A 225 -6.09 1.94 11.10
C ASN A 225 -7.23 1.25 11.87
N THR A 226 -8.47 1.55 11.55
CA THR A 226 -9.64 1.23 12.37
C THR A 226 -10.83 0.79 11.50
N GLY A 227 -11.93 0.44 12.15
CA GLY A 227 -13.20 0.12 11.49
C GLY A 227 -14.38 0.30 12.43
N ASN A 228 -15.55 0.58 11.89
CA ASN A 228 -16.76 0.68 12.69
C ASN A 228 -17.36 -0.72 12.89
N GLU A 229 -17.17 -1.28 14.08
CA GLU A 229 -17.53 -2.67 14.38
C GLU A 229 -19.02 -2.83 14.69
N ASP A 230 -19.56 -1.99 15.60
CA ASP A 230 -20.89 -2.18 16.20
C ASP A 230 -21.96 -1.23 15.65
N GLY A 231 -21.59 -0.27 14.79
CA GLY A 231 -22.51 0.76 14.31
C GLY A 231 -22.73 1.92 15.27
N GLU A 232 -21.92 2.02 16.32
CA GLU A 232 -21.95 3.14 17.24
C GLU A 232 -21.39 4.42 16.58
N ARG A 233 -21.66 5.56 17.23
CA ARG A 233 -21.31 6.86 16.67
C ARG A 233 -20.07 7.44 17.32
N CYS A 234 -18.94 7.39 16.64
CA CYS A 234 -17.67 8.03 16.99
C CYS A 234 -17.10 7.56 18.36
N THR A 235 -17.40 6.34 18.78
CA THR A 235 -16.79 5.71 19.95
C THR A 235 -15.55 4.91 19.54
N GLU A 236 -14.77 4.43 20.50
CA GLU A 236 -13.62 3.56 20.24
C GLU A 236 -14.04 2.31 19.45
N ASN A 237 -13.29 1.94 18.43
CA ASN A 237 -13.60 0.89 17.43
C ASN A 237 -14.92 1.12 16.65
N ASN A 238 -15.44 2.34 16.69
CA ASN A 238 -16.63 2.76 15.97
C ASN A 238 -16.45 4.17 15.38
N PRO A 239 -15.45 4.38 14.49
CA PRO A 239 -15.24 5.67 13.86
C PRO A 239 -16.47 6.13 13.07
N CYS A 240 -16.62 7.44 12.96
CA CYS A 240 -17.63 8.07 12.14
C CYS A 240 -16.98 9.11 11.20
N GLU A 241 -17.54 9.24 10.01
CA GLU A 241 -17.12 10.25 9.04
C GLU A 241 -17.78 11.60 9.35
N VAL A 242 -17.01 12.67 9.28
CA VAL A 242 -17.51 14.04 9.41
C VAL A 242 -17.13 14.79 8.14
N ASP A 243 -18.12 15.30 7.40
CA ASP A 243 -17.89 16.07 6.19
C ASP A 243 -17.50 17.55 6.49
N ALA A 244 -17.20 18.32 5.44
CA ALA A 244 -16.82 19.72 5.56
C ALA A 244 -17.92 20.63 6.16
N ASN A 245 -19.18 20.17 6.14
CA ASN A 245 -20.33 20.88 6.72
C ASN A 245 -20.63 20.42 8.17
N GLY A 246 -19.84 19.48 8.70
CA GLY A 246 -20.06 18.91 10.03
C GLY A 246 -21.11 17.79 10.07
N THR A 247 -21.59 17.31 8.91
CA THR A 247 -22.53 16.17 8.86
C THR A 247 -21.80 14.89 9.24
N VAL A 248 -22.37 14.15 10.18
CA VAL A 248 -21.81 12.90 10.70
C VAL A 248 -22.46 11.71 10.04
N THR A 249 -21.66 10.80 9.48
CA THR A 249 -22.11 9.53 8.89
C THR A 249 -21.45 8.36 9.61
N VAL A 250 -22.26 7.39 10.05
CA VAL A 250 -21.81 6.11 10.61
C VAL A 250 -21.91 5.03 9.53
N ARG A 251 -20.86 4.24 9.35
CA ARG A 251 -20.82 3.16 8.37
C ARG A 251 -20.39 1.86 9.04
N GLN A 252 -21.34 1.18 9.65
CA GLN A 252 -21.06 -0.12 10.26
C GLN A 252 -20.43 -1.12 9.28
N GLY A 253 -19.38 -1.82 9.72
CA GLY A 253 -18.65 -2.81 8.92
C GLY A 253 -17.68 -2.21 7.91
N ILE A 254 -17.53 -0.89 7.84
CA ILE A 254 -16.53 -0.24 6.98
C ILE A 254 -15.24 0.01 7.76
N ASN A 255 -14.12 -0.26 7.11
CA ASN A 255 -12.78 -0.09 7.66
C ASN A 255 -12.03 1.03 6.93
N TYR A 256 -11.01 1.57 7.63
CA TYR A 256 -10.30 2.77 7.22
C TYR A 256 -8.79 2.62 7.43
N ALA A 257 -8.04 3.44 6.70
CA ALA A 257 -6.59 3.57 6.83
C ALA A 257 -6.17 5.03 6.81
N GLU A 258 -4.95 5.29 7.28
CA GLU A 258 -4.37 6.63 7.20
C GLU A 258 -3.42 6.75 6.02
N GLU A 259 -3.50 7.87 5.33
CA GLU A 259 -2.67 8.24 4.20
C GLU A 259 -1.18 8.29 4.57
N THR A 260 -0.31 7.84 3.67
CA THR A 260 1.15 7.84 3.89
C THR A 260 1.93 8.69 2.89
N TYR A 261 1.27 9.22 1.85
CA TYR A 261 1.93 9.96 0.76
C TYR A 261 2.60 11.26 1.21
N ASN A 262 2.12 11.87 2.29
CA ASN A 262 2.64 13.11 2.87
C ASN A 262 3.88 12.89 3.76
N ILE A 263 4.18 11.66 4.16
CA ILE A 263 5.30 11.35 5.06
C ILE A 263 6.66 11.63 4.40
N PRO A 264 6.94 11.19 3.16
CA PRO A 264 8.27 11.40 2.55
C PRO A 264 8.72 12.84 2.49
N ALA A 265 7.78 13.80 2.33
CA ALA A 265 8.07 15.22 2.26
C ALA A 265 8.63 15.82 3.58
N CYS A 266 8.50 15.08 4.69
CA CYS A 266 9.02 15.50 6.00
C CYS A 266 10.40 14.91 6.32
N PHE A 267 11.05 14.25 5.35
CA PHE A 267 12.32 13.57 5.57
C PHE A 267 13.40 14.03 4.60
N THR A 268 14.61 14.20 5.11
CA THR A 268 15.81 14.49 4.34
C THR A 268 16.67 13.26 4.16
N THR A 269 17.80 13.39 3.44
CA THR A 269 18.79 12.31 3.22
C THR A 269 19.19 11.66 4.55
N GLY A 270 19.30 10.34 4.53
CA GLY A 270 19.60 9.54 5.73
C GLY A 270 18.38 9.25 6.60
N ASN A 271 17.16 9.35 6.03
CA ASN A 271 15.90 9.17 6.74
C ASN A 271 15.76 10.06 7.99
N LYS A 272 16.24 11.31 7.89
CA LYS A 272 16.18 12.28 8.99
C LYS A 272 14.89 13.08 8.91
N LEU A 273 14.11 13.06 9.99
CA LEU A 273 12.90 13.86 10.11
C LEU A 273 13.25 15.36 10.20
N ASP A 274 12.59 16.14 9.39
CA ASP A 274 12.61 17.62 9.45
C ASP A 274 11.19 18.15 9.17
N LEU A 275 10.47 18.43 10.24
CA LEU A 275 9.11 18.96 10.18
C LEU A 275 9.04 20.42 9.71
N THR A 276 10.19 21.08 9.49
CA THR A 276 10.24 22.48 9.02
C THR A 276 10.25 22.59 7.49
N LEU A 277 10.42 21.49 6.78
CA LEU A 277 10.41 21.46 5.31
C LEU A 277 9.10 22.01 4.76
N SER A 278 9.18 22.83 3.71
CA SER A 278 8.01 23.52 3.14
C SER A 278 6.93 22.59 2.60
N GLY A 279 7.29 21.35 2.20
CA GLY A 279 6.33 20.32 1.76
C GLY A 279 5.80 19.43 2.86
N CYS A 280 6.29 19.56 4.10
CA CYS A 280 5.87 18.73 5.22
C CYS A 280 4.54 19.22 5.81
N THR A 281 3.54 18.36 5.77
CA THR A 281 2.19 18.63 6.31
C THR A 281 1.86 17.81 7.55
N LEU A 282 2.80 16.97 8.04
CA LEU A 282 2.59 16.23 9.28
C LEU A 282 2.41 17.18 10.47
N PRO A 283 1.58 16.83 11.46
CA PRO A 283 1.47 17.55 12.74
C PRO A 283 2.83 17.77 13.40
N LYS A 284 2.96 18.89 14.07
CA LYS A 284 4.19 19.31 14.75
C LYS A 284 3.97 19.34 16.26
N PRO A 285 5.04 19.09 17.08
CA PRO A 285 4.98 19.22 18.52
C PRO A 285 4.54 20.59 18.99
#